data_bb18219145fac70effec5c0bd129c47f
#
_entry.id   bb18219145fac70effec5c0bd129c47f
#
_cell.length_a   1.000
_cell.length_b   1.000
_cell.length_c   1.000
_cell.angle_alpha   90.00
_cell.angle_beta   90.00
_cell.angle_gamma   90.00
#
_symmetry.space_group_name_H-M   'P 1'
#
loop_
_entity.id
_entity.type
_entity.pdbx_description
1 polymer ?
#
loop_
_entity_poly.entity_id
_entity_poly.type
_entity_poly.pdbx_seq_one_letter_code
_entity_poly.pdbx_strand_id
1 'polypeptide(L)'
;MARYGKLSEHVCRRYQQLKSLKGNMMNKMIVAGCFLALTLGVPRGAFAQTAPTFVGVRTFLSARYDPDLDHLKADFAVLGVPFDEGTWGQPGERYGPRDMRENSQEYAHDLTEGFYYIDGDRTVLKGKQWVDVGDVVIYPTVPIETDAKITEAVKKILEKKAFPIILGGDHSITFPIIRAYDIPLTVVHIDAHLDTWTGAKGNLDHASWVLRVAKLPTVKHITQIGMRGIANDQEAATNAKAIPTRVVTSEEIHRRGIDAAIEQIPQSENIYVTFDVDSMDPTLAPGTGTLEPGGLNFQEIDELMKQIPSKGKLVGLDIVEVNPYRDPSGRTAQTAIRLMVDLLAAEFH
;
A
#
# COMPACT_ATOMS: atom_id res chain seq x y z
N MET A 1 1.33 -44.75 -30.72
CA MET A 1 -0.09 -44.46 -30.85
C MET A 1 -1.03 -45.67 -30.65
N ALA A 2 -0.65 -46.72 -29.93
CA ALA A 2 -1.45 -47.95 -29.81
C ALA A 2 -1.89 -48.31 -28.37
N ARG A 3 -1.77 -47.42 -27.39
CA ARG A 3 -2.18 -47.68 -26.01
C ARG A 3 -3.42 -46.91 -25.53
N TYR A 4 -3.89 -45.90 -26.26
CA TYR A 4 -5.08 -45.12 -25.87
C TYR A 4 -6.41 -45.62 -26.47
N GLY A 5 -6.40 -46.53 -27.46
CA GLY A 5 -7.61 -47.09 -28.10
C GLY A 5 -8.34 -48.14 -27.26
N LYS A 6 -7.64 -48.83 -26.35
CA LYS A 6 -8.27 -49.96 -25.59
C LYS A 6 -8.98 -49.50 -24.29
N LEU A 7 -8.67 -48.31 -23.77
CA LEU A 7 -9.38 -47.80 -22.57
C LEU A 7 -10.75 -47.20 -22.90
N SER A 8 -10.92 -46.61 -24.06
CA SER A 8 -12.19 -45.98 -24.47
C SER A 8 -13.28 -47.04 -24.77
N GLU A 9 -12.91 -48.19 -25.33
CA GLU A 9 -13.89 -49.28 -25.61
C GLU A 9 -14.36 -49.98 -24.32
N HIS A 10 -13.51 -50.10 -23.33
CA HIS A 10 -13.89 -50.75 -22.06
C HIS A 10 -14.85 -49.86 -21.24
N VAL A 11 -14.65 -48.56 -21.25
CA VAL A 11 -15.53 -47.60 -20.57
C VAL A 11 -16.88 -47.51 -21.29
N CYS A 12 -16.89 -47.56 -22.63
CA CYS A 12 -18.13 -47.51 -23.42
C CYS A 12 -18.96 -48.77 -23.26
N ARG A 13 -18.40 -49.97 -23.18
CA ARG A 13 -19.13 -51.24 -22.91
C ARG A 13 -19.71 -51.29 -21.52
N ARG A 14 -19.02 -50.80 -20.51
CA ARG A 14 -19.58 -50.69 -19.14
C ARG A 14 -20.73 -49.69 -19.07
N TYR A 15 -20.67 -48.60 -19.81
CA TYR A 15 -21.74 -47.61 -19.84
C TYR A 15 -23.01 -48.16 -20.52
N GLN A 16 -22.89 -49.01 -21.57
CA GLN A 16 -24.02 -49.64 -22.21
C GLN A 16 -24.63 -50.78 -21.37
N GLN A 17 -23.85 -51.52 -20.61
CA GLN A 17 -24.36 -52.53 -19.67
C GLN A 17 -25.17 -51.92 -18.51
N LEU A 18 -24.80 -50.69 -18.06
CA LEU A 18 -25.57 -49.98 -17.03
C LEU A 18 -26.90 -49.40 -17.56
N LYS A 19 -27.01 -49.17 -18.86
CA LYS A 19 -28.27 -48.73 -19.49
C LYS A 19 -29.33 -49.82 -19.67
N SER A 20 -28.98 -51.10 -19.64
CA SER A 20 -29.89 -52.23 -19.82
C SER A 20 -30.60 -52.67 -18.53
N LEU A 21 -30.20 -52.17 -17.36
CA LEU A 21 -30.86 -52.43 -16.09
C LEU A 21 -31.95 -51.35 -15.84
N LYS A 22 -33.03 -51.39 -16.63
CA LYS A 22 -34.28 -50.66 -16.35
C LYS A 22 -35.02 -51.37 -15.22
N GLY A 23 -35.07 -50.76 -14.06
CA GLY A 23 -35.92 -51.19 -12.96
C GLY A 23 -35.71 -50.44 -11.69
N ASN A 24 -36.51 -49.43 -11.48
CA ASN A 24 -37.04 -48.88 -10.24
C ASN A 24 -36.15 -48.53 -9.02
N MET A 25 -36.31 -47.26 -8.63
CA MET A 25 -36.16 -46.67 -7.29
C MET A 25 -34.77 -46.64 -6.62
N MET A 26 -33.88 -47.56 -6.91
CA MET A 26 -32.55 -47.55 -6.29
C MET A 26 -31.59 -46.54 -6.96
N ASN A 27 -31.79 -46.19 -8.24
CA ASN A 27 -30.96 -45.22 -8.96
C ASN A 27 -31.15 -43.74 -8.50
N LYS A 28 -32.31 -43.42 -7.91
CA LYS A 28 -32.54 -42.05 -7.40
C LYS A 28 -31.82 -41.77 -6.07
N MET A 29 -31.60 -42.76 -5.26
CA MET A 29 -30.89 -42.63 -3.98
C MET A 29 -29.36 -42.61 -4.17
N ILE A 30 -28.83 -43.37 -5.14
CA ILE A 30 -27.38 -43.40 -5.42
C ILE A 30 -26.93 -42.09 -6.09
N VAL A 31 -27.74 -41.53 -7.01
CA VAL A 31 -27.44 -40.23 -7.65
C VAL A 31 -27.59 -39.08 -6.66
N ALA A 32 -28.57 -39.13 -5.73
CA ALA A 32 -28.69 -38.12 -4.68
C ALA A 32 -27.59 -38.24 -3.62
N GLY A 33 -27.13 -39.44 -3.31
CA GLY A 33 -26.00 -39.66 -2.38
C GLY A 33 -24.65 -39.23 -2.94
N CYS A 34 -24.40 -39.46 -4.23
CA CYS A 34 -23.17 -38.99 -4.88
C CYS A 34 -23.14 -37.47 -5.10
N PHE A 35 -24.28 -36.82 -5.35
CA PHE A 35 -24.33 -35.34 -5.42
C PHE A 35 -24.23 -34.69 -4.04
N LEU A 36 -24.72 -35.33 -2.98
CA LEU A 36 -24.60 -34.81 -1.61
C LEU A 36 -23.17 -35.02 -1.04
N ALA A 37 -22.47 -36.07 -1.48
CA ALA A 37 -21.07 -36.31 -1.08
C ALA A 37 -20.04 -35.41 -1.79
N LEU A 38 -20.40 -34.83 -2.96
CA LEU A 38 -19.55 -33.88 -3.69
C LEU A 38 -19.72 -32.43 -3.22
N THR A 39 -20.71 -32.15 -2.37
CA THR A 39 -20.92 -30.81 -1.78
C THR A 39 -20.45 -30.71 -0.33
N LEU A 40 -20.03 -31.82 0.28
CA LEU A 40 -19.45 -31.83 1.62
C LEU A 40 -17.90 -31.71 1.53
N GLY A 41 -17.44 -30.49 1.49
CA GLY A 41 -16.16 -30.13 2.08
C GLY A 41 -14.90 -30.55 1.32
N VAL A 42 -14.61 -29.91 0.20
CA VAL A 42 -13.23 -29.50 0.01
C VAL A 42 -13.05 -28.28 0.91
N PRO A 43 -12.28 -28.33 1.98
CA PRO A 43 -12.01 -27.15 2.77
C PRO A 43 -11.37 -26.12 1.84
N ARG A 44 -12.04 -24.99 1.66
CA ARG A 44 -11.56 -23.85 0.83
C ARG A 44 -10.21 -23.29 1.29
N GLY A 45 -9.61 -23.89 2.35
CA GLY A 45 -8.35 -23.46 2.94
C GLY A 45 -7.13 -24.35 2.65
N ALA A 46 -7.30 -25.55 2.06
CA ALA A 46 -6.19 -26.52 1.98
C ALA A 46 -5.12 -26.21 0.91
N PHE A 47 -5.37 -25.27 -0.01
CA PHE A 47 -4.40 -24.90 -1.06
C PHE A 47 -3.70 -23.57 -0.80
N ALA A 48 -4.16 -22.73 0.13
CA ALA A 48 -3.58 -21.42 0.38
C ALA A 48 -2.32 -21.47 1.27
N GLN A 49 -2.17 -22.50 2.10
CA GLN A 49 -1.05 -22.58 3.08
C GLN A 49 0.24 -23.23 2.56
N THR A 50 0.28 -23.72 1.33
CA THR A 50 1.47 -24.45 0.80
C THR A 50 1.89 -24.00 -0.60
N ALA A 51 1.21 -23.05 -1.21
CA ALA A 51 1.62 -22.55 -2.53
C ALA A 51 2.86 -21.65 -2.37
N PRO A 52 3.92 -21.89 -3.15
CA PRO A 52 5.06 -20.98 -3.16
C PRO A 52 4.66 -19.56 -3.51
N THR A 53 5.35 -18.56 -2.95
CA THR A 53 5.02 -17.13 -3.13
C THR A 53 5.07 -16.67 -4.58
N PHE A 54 5.69 -17.41 -5.50
CA PHE A 54 5.71 -17.13 -6.94
C PHE A 54 4.48 -17.64 -7.71
N VAL A 55 3.49 -18.26 -7.03
CA VAL A 55 2.29 -18.83 -7.66
C VAL A 55 1.07 -17.95 -7.40
N GLY A 56 0.23 -17.76 -8.42
CA GLY A 56 -1.06 -17.07 -8.30
C GLY A 56 -1.04 -15.59 -8.70
N VAL A 57 -2.14 -14.91 -8.42
CA VAL A 57 -2.28 -13.46 -8.64
C VAL A 57 -1.66 -12.72 -7.47
N ARG A 58 -0.82 -11.72 -7.76
CA ARG A 58 -0.15 -10.91 -6.75
C ARG A 58 -1.08 -9.87 -6.18
N THR A 59 -1.38 -10.00 -4.90
CA THR A 59 -1.99 -8.96 -4.08
C THR A 59 -1.00 -8.54 -3.00
N PHE A 60 -1.19 -7.39 -2.40
CA PHE A 60 -0.29 -6.91 -1.37
C PHE A 60 -0.29 -7.86 -0.16
N LEU A 61 0.90 -8.37 0.23
CA LEU A 61 1.08 -9.36 1.31
C LEU A 61 0.21 -10.62 1.15
N SER A 62 -0.20 -10.98 -0.09
CA SER A 62 -1.17 -12.05 -0.37
C SER A 62 -2.55 -11.83 0.29
N ALA A 63 -2.91 -10.58 0.61
CA ALA A 63 -4.22 -10.23 1.14
C ALA A 63 -5.34 -10.63 0.17
N ARG A 64 -6.55 -10.85 0.71
CA ARG A 64 -7.73 -11.12 -0.09
C ARG A 64 -7.98 -9.96 -1.08
N TYR A 65 -8.13 -10.29 -2.36
CA TYR A 65 -8.55 -9.32 -3.37
C TYR A 65 -10.06 -9.14 -3.35
N ASP A 66 -10.51 -7.89 -3.21
CA ASP A 66 -11.93 -7.55 -3.27
C ASP A 66 -12.10 -6.08 -3.68
N PRO A 67 -12.39 -5.79 -4.96
CA PRO A 67 -12.49 -4.42 -5.47
C PRO A 67 -13.83 -3.75 -5.14
N ASP A 68 -14.76 -4.44 -4.46
CA ASP A 68 -16.06 -3.89 -4.10
C ASP A 68 -15.99 -3.00 -2.86
N LEU A 69 -15.69 -1.72 -3.08
CA LEU A 69 -15.62 -0.72 -2.02
C LEU A 69 -16.99 -0.47 -1.35
N ASP A 70 -18.10 -0.74 -2.03
CA ASP A 70 -19.43 -0.48 -1.48
C ASP A 70 -19.81 -1.50 -0.39
N HIS A 71 -19.20 -2.69 -0.43
CA HIS A 71 -19.40 -3.75 0.57
C HIS A 71 -18.11 -4.12 1.33
N LEU A 72 -17.10 -3.25 1.30
CA LEU A 72 -15.81 -3.49 1.95
C LEU A 72 -15.96 -3.80 3.44
N LYS A 73 -15.29 -4.87 3.87
CA LYS A 73 -15.10 -5.26 5.26
C LYS A 73 -13.63 -5.57 5.47
N ALA A 74 -12.91 -4.67 6.11
CA ALA A 74 -11.48 -4.76 6.38
C ALA A 74 -11.10 -3.90 7.57
N ASP A 75 -10.01 -4.26 8.27
CA ASP A 75 -9.29 -3.34 9.14
C ASP A 75 -8.39 -2.45 8.30
N PHE A 76 -7.69 -3.05 7.31
CA PHE A 76 -6.78 -2.38 6.38
C PHE A 76 -7.24 -2.58 4.93
N ALA A 77 -7.42 -1.49 4.19
CA ALA A 77 -7.73 -1.49 2.77
C ALA A 77 -6.53 -0.98 1.97
N VAL A 78 -5.94 -1.85 1.15
CA VAL A 78 -4.79 -1.52 0.31
C VAL A 78 -5.28 -1.08 -1.07
N LEU A 79 -5.01 0.17 -1.44
CA LEU A 79 -5.42 0.77 -2.71
C LEU A 79 -4.19 1.22 -3.50
N GLY A 80 -4.05 0.77 -4.74
CA GLY A 80 -3.02 1.26 -5.65
C GLY A 80 -3.46 2.53 -6.39
N VAL A 81 -2.52 3.46 -6.56
CA VAL A 81 -2.70 4.68 -7.37
C VAL A 81 -1.57 4.77 -8.40
N PRO A 82 -1.68 4.06 -9.55
CA PRO A 82 -0.63 3.96 -10.56
C PRO A 82 -0.56 5.21 -11.44
N PHE A 83 -0.17 6.35 -10.88
CA PHE A 83 -0.12 7.66 -11.52
C PHE A 83 1.28 8.30 -11.38
N ASP A 84 1.84 8.85 -12.47
CA ASP A 84 3.13 9.57 -12.47
C ASP A 84 3.18 10.69 -13.53
N GLU A 85 2.02 11.26 -13.87
CA GLU A 85 1.96 12.40 -14.79
C GLU A 85 2.31 13.73 -14.11
N GLY A 86 2.50 13.73 -12.78
CA GLY A 86 3.00 14.86 -12.01
C GLY A 86 4.52 14.89 -11.86
N THR A 87 5.23 13.87 -12.32
CA THR A 87 6.70 13.76 -12.19
C THR A 87 7.45 14.71 -13.11
N TRP A 88 8.40 15.45 -12.57
CA TRP A 88 9.30 16.33 -13.35
C TRP A 88 10.57 15.61 -13.85
N GLY A 89 10.95 14.55 -13.17
CA GLY A 89 12.17 13.79 -13.42
C GLY A 89 11.96 12.63 -14.39
N GLN A 90 12.31 11.46 -13.94
CA GLN A 90 12.17 10.21 -14.69
C GLN A 90 10.91 9.47 -14.24
N PRO A 91 9.86 9.40 -15.06
CA PRO A 91 8.64 8.67 -14.73
C PRO A 91 8.89 7.17 -14.59
N GLY A 92 8.02 6.49 -13.89
CA GLY A 92 8.07 5.05 -13.62
C GLY A 92 7.30 4.68 -12.36
N GLU A 93 6.92 5.66 -11.56
CA GLU A 93 6.20 5.52 -10.30
C GLU A 93 4.78 4.94 -10.50
N ARG A 94 4.19 5.07 -11.72
CA ARG A 94 2.94 4.36 -12.08
C ARG A 94 3.03 2.85 -11.95
N TYR A 95 4.23 2.29 -11.90
CA TYR A 95 4.47 0.86 -11.68
C TYR A 95 4.76 0.53 -10.20
N GLY A 96 4.86 1.53 -9.33
CA GLY A 96 5.12 1.38 -7.91
C GLY A 96 4.10 0.48 -7.20
N PRO A 97 2.77 0.66 -7.40
CA PRO A 97 1.77 -0.21 -6.76
C PRO A 97 1.94 -1.68 -7.13
N ARG A 98 2.24 -1.96 -8.39
CA ARG A 98 2.50 -3.33 -8.86
C ARG A 98 3.78 -3.89 -8.25
N ASP A 99 4.84 -3.11 -8.23
CA ASP A 99 6.14 -3.52 -7.71
C ASP A 99 6.06 -3.80 -6.20
N MET A 100 5.38 -2.94 -5.45
CA MET A 100 5.15 -3.16 -4.02
C MET A 100 4.33 -4.43 -3.76
N ARG A 101 3.32 -4.76 -4.58
CA ARG A 101 2.59 -6.04 -4.46
C ARG A 101 3.50 -7.23 -4.73
N GLU A 102 4.36 -7.16 -5.76
CA GLU A 102 5.32 -8.22 -6.09
C GLU A 102 6.33 -8.42 -4.96
N ASN A 103 6.96 -7.34 -4.49
CA ASN A 103 7.99 -7.39 -3.45
C ASN A 103 7.44 -7.66 -2.05
N SER A 104 6.15 -7.43 -1.80
CA SER A 104 5.49 -7.78 -0.53
C SER A 104 5.40 -9.29 -0.30
N GLN A 105 5.57 -10.09 -1.36
CA GLN A 105 5.47 -11.55 -1.26
C GLN A 105 6.57 -12.16 -0.37
N GLU A 106 7.69 -11.49 -0.18
CA GLU A 106 8.74 -11.90 0.77
C GLU A 106 8.23 -11.94 2.23
N TYR A 107 7.21 -11.15 2.54
CA TYR A 107 6.57 -11.09 3.86
C TYR A 107 5.21 -11.79 3.89
N ALA A 108 4.78 -12.38 2.76
CA ALA A 108 3.45 -12.98 2.65
C ALA A 108 3.34 -14.29 3.45
N HIS A 109 2.31 -14.36 4.27
CA HIS A 109 1.92 -15.53 5.05
C HIS A 109 0.42 -15.42 5.38
N ASP A 110 -0.09 -16.25 6.26
CA ASP A 110 -1.45 -16.05 6.77
C ASP A 110 -1.50 -14.78 7.64
N LEU A 111 -2.02 -13.70 7.06
CA LEU A 111 -2.08 -12.40 7.72
C LEU A 111 -2.93 -12.41 9.01
N THR A 112 -3.81 -13.40 9.19
CA THR A 112 -4.59 -13.53 10.43
C THR A 112 -3.72 -13.94 11.61
N GLU A 113 -2.56 -14.58 11.37
CA GLU A 113 -1.58 -14.91 12.40
C GLU A 113 -0.70 -13.72 12.82
N GLY A 114 -0.72 -12.62 12.05
CA GLY A 114 0.09 -11.44 12.31
C GLY A 114 1.56 -11.64 11.96
N PHE A 115 2.41 -10.69 12.29
CA PHE A 115 3.85 -10.73 12.01
C PHE A 115 4.63 -11.02 13.28
N TYR A 116 5.48 -12.05 13.25
CA TYR A 116 6.35 -12.37 14.36
C TYR A 116 7.67 -11.58 14.26
N TYR A 117 7.95 -10.82 15.30
CA TYR A 117 9.20 -10.09 15.46
C TYR A 117 10.14 -10.88 16.37
N ILE A 118 11.28 -11.29 15.82
CA ILE A 118 12.33 -11.94 16.61
C ILE A 118 12.88 -11.01 17.68
N ASP A 119 12.95 -9.73 17.36
CA ASP A 119 13.30 -8.68 18.31
C ASP A 119 12.14 -8.45 19.28
N GLY A 120 12.30 -8.94 20.51
CA GLY A 120 11.30 -8.82 21.55
C GLY A 120 10.28 -9.94 21.64
N ASP A 121 10.46 -11.04 20.85
CA ASP A 121 9.65 -12.28 20.92
C ASP A 121 8.14 -11.97 20.96
N ARG A 122 7.64 -11.24 19.95
CA ARG A 122 6.24 -10.79 19.91
C ARG A 122 5.62 -10.93 18.52
N THR A 123 4.32 -11.19 18.53
CA THR A 123 3.49 -11.16 17.31
C THR A 123 2.65 -9.88 17.30
N VAL A 124 2.66 -9.16 16.19
CA VAL A 124 1.92 -7.91 15.99
C VAL A 124 0.88 -8.06 14.88
N LEU A 125 -0.15 -7.19 14.88
CA LEU A 125 -1.21 -7.14 13.87
C LEU A 125 -2.00 -8.47 13.73
N LYS A 126 -1.98 -9.32 14.76
CA LYS A 126 -2.72 -10.59 14.77
C LYS A 126 -4.23 -10.35 14.70
N GLY A 127 -4.91 -11.14 13.87
CA GLY A 127 -6.36 -11.07 13.68
C GLY A 127 -6.86 -9.90 12.84
N LYS A 128 -5.97 -9.04 12.33
CA LYS A 128 -6.34 -7.93 11.44
C LYS A 128 -6.74 -8.44 10.06
N GLN A 129 -7.81 -7.87 9.51
CA GLN A 129 -8.32 -8.21 8.19
C GLN A 129 -7.75 -7.25 7.14
N TRP A 130 -6.92 -7.78 6.25
CA TRP A 130 -6.33 -7.07 5.13
C TRP A 130 -7.10 -7.36 3.85
N VAL A 131 -7.41 -6.32 3.09
CA VAL A 131 -8.05 -6.44 1.77
C VAL A 131 -7.29 -5.58 0.77
N ASP A 132 -6.82 -6.19 -0.30
CA ASP A 132 -6.32 -5.48 -1.48
C ASP A 132 -7.53 -5.15 -2.37
N VAL A 133 -7.86 -3.87 -2.48
CA VAL A 133 -9.01 -3.40 -3.25
C VAL A 133 -8.66 -3.08 -4.71
N GLY A 134 -7.43 -3.38 -5.12
CA GLY A 134 -6.95 -3.12 -6.49
C GLY A 134 -6.47 -1.69 -6.68
N ASP A 135 -6.60 -1.19 -7.89
CA ASP A 135 -6.10 0.13 -8.29
C ASP A 135 -7.24 1.09 -8.64
N VAL A 136 -7.01 2.37 -8.39
CA VAL A 136 -7.88 3.45 -8.88
C VAL A 136 -7.85 3.48 -10.41
N VAL A 137 -8.99 3.77 -11.01
CA VAL A 137 -9.06 4.02 -12.46
C VAL A 137 -8.29 5.30 -12.79
N ILE A 138 -7.28 5.18 -13.62
CA ILE A 138 -6.47 6.29 -14.12
C ILE A 138 -6.99 6.72 -15.49
N TYR A 139 -7.14 8.01 -15.69
CA TYR A 139 -7.45 8.63 -16.97
C TYR A 139 -6.19 9.30 -17.51
N PRO A 140 -5.40 8.61 -18.35
CA PRO A 140 -4.18 9.18 -18.92
C PRO A 140 -4.47 10.52 -19.61
N THR A 141 -3.61 11.51 -19.37
CA THR A 141 -3.74 12.89 -19.89
C THR A 141 -4.92 13.71 -19.37
N VAL A 142 -5.67 13.19 -18.38
CA VAL A 142 -6.77 13.92 -17.72
C VAL A 142 -6.61 13.83 -16.19
N PRO A 143 -5.58 14.44 -15.63
CA PRO A 143 -5.22 14.28 -14.21
C PRO A 143 -6.35 14.71 -13.26
N ILE A 144 -7.15 15.70 -13.62
CA ILE A 144 -8.26 16.18 -12.77
C ILE A 144 -9.34 15.10 -12.55
N GLU A 145 -9.59 14.25 -13.54
CA GLU A 145 -10.53 13.14 -13.40
C GLU A 145 -9.91 12.00 -12.57
N THR A 146 -8.61 11.76 -12.74
CA THR A 146 -7.85 10.83 -11.89
C THR A 146 -7.90 11.28 -10.43
N ASP A 147 -7.63 12.54 -10.13
CA ASP A 147 -7.72 13.13 -8.79
C ASP A 147 -9.12 12.94 -8.16
N ALA A 148 -10.18 13.12 -8.96
CA ALA A 148 -11.53 12.90 -8.47
C ALA A 148 -11.77 11.42 -8.10
N LYS A 149 -11.24 10.48 -8.90
CA LYS A 149 -11.36 9.05 -8.62
C LYS A 149 -10.56 8.60 -7.41
N ILE A 150 -9.36 9.15 -7.20
CA ILE A 150 -8.58 8.91 -5.98
C ILE A 150 -9.39 9.35 -4.76
N THR A 151 -9.90 10.59 -4.78
CA THR A 151 -10.71 11.13 -3.67
C THR A 151 -11.96 10.29 -3.41
N GLU A 152 -12.67 9.85 -4.45
CA GLU A 152 -13.87 9.00 -4.34
C GLU A 152 -13.54 7.66 -3.68
N ALA A 153 -12.48 6.98 -4.15
CA ALA A 153 -12.08 5.68 -3.62
C ALA A 153 -11.68 5.75 -2.14
N VAL A 154 -10.86 6.75 -1.77
CA VAL A 154 -10.45 6.96 -0.37
C VAL A 154 -11.65 7.27 0.51
N LYS A 155 -12.59 8.13 0.08
CA LYS A 155 -13.83 8.40 0.83
C LYS A 155 -14.62 7.12 1.11
N LYS A 156 -14.79 6.26 0.11
CA LYS A 156 -15.49 4.98 0.29
C LYS A 156 -14.79 4.09 1.32
N ILE A 157 -13.46 4.02 1.31
CA ILE A 157 -12.70 3.26 2.32
C ILE A 157 -12.95 3.83 3.73
N LEU A 158 -12.89 5.16 3.88
CA LEU A 158 -13.12 5.83 5.16
C LEU A 158 -14.56 5.65 5.67
N GLU A 159 -15.56 5.70 4.80
CA GLU A 159 -16.98 5.43 5.12
C GLU A 159 -17.19 4.01 5.69
N LYS A 160 -16.37 3.05 5.24
CA LYS A 160 -16.38 1.67 5.76
C LYS A 160 -15.55 1.51 7.03
N LYS A 161 -14.95 2.60 7.53
CA LYS A 161 -14.07 2.61 8.73
C LYS A 161 -12.84 1.71 8.59
N ALA A 162 -12.44 1.38 7.37
CA ALA A 162 -11.19 0.72 7.10
C ALA A 162 -10.04 1.75 7.07
N PHE A 163 -8.87 1.34 7.51
CA PHE A 163 -7.67 2.16 7.44
C PHE A 163 -7.10 2.11 6.03
N PRO A 164 -6.98 3.24 5.30
CA PRO A 164 -6.43 3.26 3.96
C PRO A 164 -4.91 3.16 3.98
N ILE A 165 -4.38 2.19 3.23
CA ILE A 165 -2.98 2.03 2.89
C ILE A 165 -2.88 2.26 1.39
N ILE A 166 -2.22 3.35 0.99
CA ILE A 166 -2.14 3.73 -0.42
C ILE A 166 -0.76 3.38 -0.97
N LEU A 167 -0.74 2.57 -2.01
CA LEU A 167 0.47 2.26 -2.78
C LEU A 167 0.54 3.28 -3.92
N GLY A 168 1.43 4.26 -3.82
CA GLY A 168 1.56 5.35 -4.75
C GLY A 168 2.31 4.97 -6.03
N GLY A 169 2.15 5.80 -6.91
CA GLY A 169 2.57 6.72 -7.87
C GLY A 169 3.50 7.84 -7.37
N ASP A 170 3.51 8.91 -8.14
CA ASP A 170 4.25 10.13 -7.77
C ASP A 170 3.57 10.84 -6.58
N HIS A 171 4.30 11.75 -5.93
CA HIS A 171 3.84 12.38 -4.69
C HIS A 171 2.63 13.32 -4.86
N SER A 172 2.24 13.69 -6.10
CA SER A 172 1.06 14.53 -6.36
C SER A 172 -0.24 13.89 -5.90
N ILE A 173 -0.28 12.55 -5.82
CA ILE A 173 -1.47 11.79 -5.41
C ILE A 173 -1.90 12.06 -3.96
N THR A 174 -0.98 12.50 -3.11
CA THR A 174 -1.27 12.77 -1.69
C THR A 174 -2.29 13.89 -1.51
N PHE A 175 -2.33 14.89 -2.41
CA PHE A 175 -3.35 15.92 -2.34
C PHE A 175 -4.79 15.40 -2.49
N PRO A 176 -5.17 14.66 -3.55
CA PRO A 176 -6.51 14.09 -3.67
C PRO A 176 -6.85 13.07 -2.57
N ILE A 177 -5.85 12.38 -1.99
CA ILE A 177 -6.05 11.48 -0.86
C ILE A 177 -6.45 12.27 0.39
N ILE A 178 -5.65 13.27 0.80
CA ILE A 178 -5.91 14.07 1.99
C ILE A 178 -7.23 14.85 1.86
N ARG A 179 -7.57 15.31 0.66
CA ARG A 179 -8.85 15.96 0.37
C ARG A 179 -10.08 15.08 0.66
N ALA A 180 -9.90 13.76 0.75
CA ALA A 180 -10.98 12.84 1.08
C ALA A 180 -11.42 12.89 2.56
N TYR A 181 -10.57 13.42 3.43
CA TYR A 181 -10.84 13.47 4.87
C TYR A 181 -11.68 14.70 5.26
N ASP A 182 -12.66 14.49 6.14
CA ASP A 182 -13.53 15.51 6.71
C ASP A 182 -13.23 15.80 8.20
N ILE A 183 -12.15 15.24 8.72
CA ILE A 183 -11.68 15.39 10.11
C ILE A 183 -10.41 16.25 10.16
N PRO A 184 -10.11 16.90 11.31
CA PRO A 184 -8.84 17.61 11.49
C PRO A 184 -7.64 16.67 11.36
N LEU A 185 -6.62 17.07 10.59
CA LEU A 185 -5.42 16.29 10.32
C LEU A 185 -4.14 17.05 10.68
N THR A 186 -3.19 16.34 11.25
CA THR A 186 -1.77 16.63 11.15
C THR A 186 -1.16 15.70 10.10
N VAL A 187 -0.45 16.27 9.12
CA VAL A 187 0.25 15.53 8.09
C VAL A 187 1.71 15.39 8.48
N VAL A 188 2.20 14.15 8.57
CA VAL A 188 3.62 13.85 8.72
C VAL A 188 4.15 13.48 7.33
N HIS A 189 4.96 14.36 6.77
CA HIS A 189 5.56 14.26 5.45
C HIS A 189 7.02 13.86 5.60
N ILE A 190 7.37 12.64 5.21
CA ILE A 190 8.71 12.06 5.29
C ILE A 190 9.28 12.01 3.88
N ASP A 191 10.33 12.82 3.59
CA ASP A 191 10.76 13.11 2.23
C ASP A 191 12.17 13.75 2.22
N ALA A 192 12.83 13.75 1.08
CA ALA A 192 14.00 14.60 0.84
C ALA A 192 13.61 16.03 0.42
N HIS A 193 12.43 16.18 -0.17
CA HIS A 193 11.98 17.40 -0.84
C HIS A 193 10.88 18.13 -0.05
N LEU A 194 10.83 19.44 -0.18
CA LEU A 194 9.82 20.27 0.49
C LEU A 194 8.45 20.20 -0.19
N ASP A 195 8.40 19.94 -1.48
CA ASP A 195 7.20 19.88 -2.31
C ASP A 195 6.27 21.10 -2.17
N THR A 196 6.91 22.23 -1.99
CA THR A 196 6.27 23.53 -1.77
C THR A 196 6.51 24.50 -2.91
N TRP A 197 6.84 24.03 -4.12
CA TRP A 197 6.84 24.86 -5.32
C TRP A 197 5.44 25.27 -5.71
N THR A 198 5.35 26.35 -6.53
CA THR A 198 4.03 26.84 -6.99
C THR A 198 3.39 25.89 -7.99
N GLY A 199 4.20 25.02 -8.61
CA GLY A 199 3.81 24.12 -9.68
C GLY A 199 3.87 24.78 -11.06
N ALA A 200 4.08 23.98 -12.11
CA ALA A 200 4.13 24.47 -13.48
C ALA A 200 2.79 25.09 -13.88
N LYS A 201 2.75 26.40 -14.11
CA LYS A 201 1.50 27.15 -14.44
C LYS A 201 0.37 26.96 -13.41
N GLY A 202 0.72 26.67 -12.15
CA GLY A 202 -0.26 26.39 -11.09
C GLY A 202 -0.93 25.03 -11.18
N ASN A 203 -0.42 24.11 -11.99
CA ASN A 203 -0.88 22.72 -12.02
C ASN A 203 -0.40 21.94 -10.80
N LEU A 204 -1.14 20.92 -10.42
CA LEU A 204 -0.69 19.94 -9.44
C LEU A 204 0.41 19.06 -10.05
N ASP A 205 1.52 18.97 -9.35
CA ASP A 205 2.63 18.06 -9.63
C ASP A 205 3.23 17.55 -8.33
N HIS A 206 4.19 16.61 -8.41
CA HIS A 206 4.77 15.99 -7.24
C HIS A 206 5.56 16.98 -6.34
N ALA A 207 6.03 18.09 -6.90
CA ALA A 207 6.78 19.10 -6.17
C ALA A 207 5.90 20.24 -5.59
N SER A 208 4.57 20.20 -5.78
CA SER A 208 3.67 21.31 -5.43
C SER A 208 2.46 20.93 -4.57
N TRP A 209 2.30 19.66 -4.25
CA TRP A 209 1.12 19.15 -3.56
C TRP A 209 0.97 19.69 -2.12
N VAL A 210 2.07 19.94 -1.42
CA VAL A 210 2.07 20.46 -0.03
C VAL A 210 1.36 21.80 0.06
N LEU A 211 1.58 22.72 -0.91
CA LEU A 211 0.90 24.02 -0.91
C LEU A 211 -0.63 23.88 -1.09
N ARG A 212 -1.09 22.82 -1.74
CA ARG A 212 -2.52 22.58 -1.90
C ARG A 212 -3.12 21.97 -0.66
N VAL A 213 -2.43 21.01 -0.05
CA VAL A 213 -2.82 20.38 1.22
C VAL A 213 -2.88 21.42 2.33
N ALA A 214 -1.92 22.34 2.41
CA ALA A 214 -1.92 23.41 3.41
C ALA A 214 -3.14 24.37 3.31
N LYS A 215 -3.84 24.40 2.19
CA LYS A 215 -5.06 25.21 1.98
C LYS A 215 -6.35 24.47 2.36
N LEU A 216 -6.27 23.17 2.64
CA LEU A 216 -7.45 22.40 3.04
C LEU A 216 -7.85 22.77 4.48
N PRO A 217 -9.13 23.05 4.75
CA PRO A 217 -9.58 23.48 6.09
C PRO A 217 -9.40 22.38 7.15
N THR A 218 -9.32 21.13 6.72
CA THR A 218 -9.08 19.96 7.58
C THR A 218 -7.63 19.86 8.03
N VAL A 219 -6.65 20.34 7.27
CA VAL A 219 -5.22 20.24 7.60
C VAL A 219 -4.86 21.35 8.59
N LYS A 220 -4.43 20.99 9.79
CA LYS A 220 -4.08 21.90 10.88
C LYS A 220 -2.58 22.11 11.00
N HIS A 221 -1.80 21.10 10.67
CA HIS A 221 -0.37 21.15 10.76
C HIS A 221 0.29 20.20 9.76
N ILE A 222 1.50 20.55 9.31
CA ILE A 222 2.35 19.69 8.48
C ILE A 222 3.73 19.64 9.14
N THR A 223 4.26 18.43 9.36
CA THR A 223 5.65 18.25 9.78
C THR A 223 6.40 17.57 8.65
N GLN A 224 7.41 18.24 8.12
CA GLN A 224 8.26 17.78 7.01
C GLN A 224 9.57 17.25 7.57
N ILE A 225 9.89 15.98 7.35
CA ILE A 225 11.00 15.26 8.01
C ILE A 225 11.91 14.64 6.95
N GLY A 226 13.22 14.87 7.08
CA GLY A 226 14.24 14.31 6.18
C GLY A 226 14.69 15.27 5.07
N MET A 227 14.18 16.50 5.07
CA MET A 227 14.47 17.51 4.05
C MET A 227 15.95 17.74 3.90
N ARG A 228 16.47 17.73 2.65
CA ARG A 228 17.90 17.86 2.41
C ARG A 228 18.24 18.25 0.98
N GLY A 229 19.53 18.39 0.72
CA GLY A 229 20.13 18.51 -0.59
C GLY A 229 19.96 19.86 -1.26
N ILE A 230 20.30 19.88 -2.53
CA ILE A 230 20.32 21.08 -3.37
C ILE A 230 19.17 21.16 -4.37
N ALA A 231 18.34 20.13 -4.43
CA ALA A 231 17.11 20.13 -5.25
C ALA A 231 16.03 21.04 -4.64
N ASN A 232 16.06 21.25 -3.32
CA ASN A 232 15.20 22.23 -2.66
C ASN A 232 15.76 23.65 -2.89
N ASP A 233 15.08 24.43 -3.70
CA ASP A 233 15.50 25.80 -3.99
C ASP A 233 14.95 26.85 -3.00
N GLN A 234 15.32 28.11 -3.23
CA GLN A 234 14.89 29.20 -2.37
C GLN A 234 13.37 29.48 -2.44
N GLU A 235 12.73 29.20 -3.58
CA GLU A 235 11.27 29.35 -3.73
C GLU A 235 10.55 28.37 -2.80
N ALA A 236 10.89 27.08 -2.89
CA ALA A 236 10.31 26.03 -2.03
C ALA A 236 10.51 26.36 -0.54
N ALA A 237 11.73 26.75 -0.15
CA ALA A 237 12.03 27.13 1.23
C ALA A 237 11.25 28.37 1.72
N THR A 238 10.99 29.33 0.83
CA THR A 238 10.20 30.51 1.15
C THR A 238 8.73 30.16 1.32
N ASN A 239 8.17 29.35 0.42
CA ASN A 239 6.80 28.90 0.46
C ASN A 239 6.53 28.03 1.70
N ALA A 240 7.46 27.11 2.07
CA ALA A 240 7.35 26.32 3.27
C ALA A 240 7.19 27.17 4.54
N LYS A 241 7.93 28.29 4.64
CA LYS A 241 7.82 29.25 5.78
C LYS A 241 6.48 29.99 5.81
N ALA A 242 5.76 30.07 4.71
CA ALA A 242 4.48 30.79 4.60
C ALA A 242 3.25 29.96 4.94
N ILE A 243 3.40 28.66 5.19
CA ILE A 243 2.32 27.72 5.52
C ILE A 243 2.52 27.15 6.94
N PRO A 244 1.50 26.52 7.56
CA PRO A 244 1.62 25.94 8.91
C PRO A 244 2.44 24.65 8.91
N THR A 245 3.75 24.77 8.64
CA THR A 245 4.66 23.63 8.61
C THR A 245 5.82 23.76 9.59
N ARG A 246 6.38 22.61 9.97
CA ARG A 246 7.68 22.46 10.61
C ARG A 246 8.58 21.64 9.71
N VAL A 247 9.82 22.07 9.55
CA VAL A 247 10.80 21.38 8.70
C VAL A 247 11.94 20.88 9.58
N VAL A 248 12.25 19.59 9.46
CA VAL A 248 13.36 18.92 10.12
C VAL A 248 14.25 18.30 9.05
N THR A 249 15.52 18.69 9.00
CA THR A 249 16.46 18.20 7.99
C THR A 249 17.04 16.84 8.40
N SER A 250 17.49 16.04 7.42
CA SER A 250 18.23 14.81 7.71
C SER A 250 19.52 15.10 8.48
N GLU A 251 20.22 16.22 8.20
CA GLU A 251 21.39 16.64 8.94
C GLU A 251 21.08 16.88 10.43
N GLU A 252 19.93 17.47 10.73
CA GLU A 252 19.52 17.67 12.13
C GLU A 252 19.25 16.33 12.83
N ILE A 253 18.60 15.38 12.14
CA ILE A 253 18.36 14.04 12.66
C ILE A 253 19.68 13.29 12.89
N HIS A 254 20.60 13.29 11.93
CA HIS A 254 21.92 12.65 12.08
C HIS A 254 22.72 13.20 13.25
N ARG A 255 22.56 14.49 13.55
CA ARG A 255 23.27 15.14 14.65
C ARG A 255 22.61 14.97 16.02
N ARG A 256 21.28 14.98 16.09
CA ARG A 256 20.51 15.03 17.35
C ARG A 256 19.72 13.76 17.66
N GLY A 257 19.68 12.82 16.72
CA GLY A 257 18.81 11.65 16.78
C GLY A 257 17.37 11.96 16.35
N ILE A 258 16.55 10.90 16.30
CA ILE A 258 15.18 10.94 15.79
C ILE A 258 14.24 11.80 16.66
N ASP A 259 14.57 11.99 17.93
CA ASP A 259 13.80 12.85 18.84
C ASP A 259 13.65 14.27 18.32
N ALA A 260 14.65 14.76 17.55
CA ALA A 260 14.58 16.07 16.88
C ALA A 260 13.37 16.18 15.94
N ALA A 261 13.02 15.09 15.26
CA ALA A 261 11.84 15.03 14.38
C ALA A 261 10.55 14.84 15.18
N ILE A 262 10.56 13.92 16.14
CA ILE A 262 9.37 13.61 16.95
C ILE A 262 8.91 14.83 17.76
N GLU A 263 9.82 15.61 18.32
CA GLU A 263 9.49 16.86 19.04
C GLU A 263 8.74 17.89 18.18
N GLN A 264 8.94 17.89 16.86
CA GLN A 264 8.29 18.82 15.94
C GLN A 264 6.89 18.37 15.49
N ILE A 265 6.53 17.10 15.71
CA ILE A 265 5.17 16.61 15.48
C ILE A 265 4.30 17.04 16.68
N PRO A 266 3.29 17.90 16.48
CA PRO A 266 2.41 18.30 17.58
C PRO A 266 1.55 17.13 18.06
N GLN A 267 1.14 17.16 19.32
CA GLN A 267 0.08 16.27 19.79
C GLN A 267 -1.20 16.56 19.01
N SER A 268 -1.78 15.55 18.41
CA SER A 268 -2.87 15.69 17.44
C SER A 268 -3.92 14.62 17.66
N GLU A 269 -5.16 14.93 17.27
CA GLU A 269 -6.22 13.94 17.32
C GLU A 269 -6.03 12.88 16.23
N ASN A 270 -5.66 13.32 15.02
CA ASN A 270 -5.51 12.43 13.86
C ASN A 270 -4.23 12.77 13.08
N ILE A 271 -3.47 11.72 12.74
CA ILE A 271 -2.22 11.80 11.98
C ILE A 271 -2.39 11.04 10.66
N TYR A 272 -2.05 11.70 9.56
CA TYR A 272 -1.84 11.08 8.27
C TYR A 272 -0.34 11.07 7.96
N VAL A 273 0.19 9.93 7.55
CA VAL A 273 1.60 9.79 7.15
C VAL A 273 1.69 9.69 5.63
N THR A 274 2.52 10.52 5.02
CA THR A 274 2.94 10.36 3.62
C THR A 274 4.43 10.09 3.60
N PHE A 275 4.79 8.95 3.01
CA PHE A 275 6.15 8.44 3.02
C PHE A 275 6.70 8.36 1.60
N ASP A 276 7.52 9.35 1.26
CA ASP A 276 8.35 9.31 0.07
C ASP A 276 9.58 8.42 0.33
N VAL A 277 9.80 7.47 -0.57
CA VAL A 277 10.92 6.54 -0.43
C VAL A 277 12.28 7.20 -0.62
N ASP A 278 12.33 8.39 -1.23
CA ASP A 278 13.56 9.14 -1.39
C ASP A 278 14.04 9.85 -0.11
N SER A 279 13.20 9.89 0.94
CA SER A 279 13.63 10.26 2.30
C SER A 279 14.76 9.37 2.81
N MET A 280 14.78 8.12 2.40
CA MET A 280 15.84 7.16 2.67
C MET A 280 17.12 7.51 1.91
N ASP A 281 18.26 7.11 2.45
CA ASP A 281 19.52 7.22 1.71
C ASP A 281 19.49 6.38 0.43
N PRO A 282 20.02 6.87 -0.72
CA PRO A 282 20.04 6.12 -1.98
C PRO A 282 20.72 4.76 -1.92
N THR A 283 21.59 4.52 -0.93
CA THR A 283 22.17 3.19 -0.70
C THR A 283 21.16 2.19 -0.18
N LEU A 284 20.11 2.66 0.48
CA LEU A 284 19.00 1.86 0.99
C LEU A 284 17.84 1.81 -0.02
N ALA A 285 17.48 2.93 -0.63
CA ALA A 285 16.37 3.09 -1.55
C ALA A 285 16.76 3.74 -2.88
N PRO A 286 17.41 3.00 -3.80
CA PRO A 286 17.78 3.54 -5.12
C PRO A 286 16.61 3.67 -6.09
N GLY A 287 15.46 3.07 -5.80
CA GLY A 287 14.30 2.95 -6.67
C GLY A 287 13.33 4.12 -6.58
N THR A 288 13.82 5.32 -6.86
CA THR A 288 13.00 6.55 -6.93
C THR A 288 13.41 7.44 -8.11
N GLY A 289 12.54 8.33 -8.53
CA GLY A 289 12.79 9.28 -9.63
C GLY A 289 13.80 10.36 -9.30
N THR A 290 13.85 10.81 -8.05
CA THR A 290 14.60 11.98 -7.58
C THR A 290 15.49 11.64 -6.39
N LEU A 291 16.64 11.03 -6.68
CA LEU A 291 17.61 10.65 -5.65
C LEU A 291 18.31 11.88 -5.04
N GLU A 292 18.37 11.95 -3.71
CA GLU A 292 19.14 12.95 -2.98
C GLU A 292 20.05 12.26 -1.94
N PRO A 293 21.39 12.41 -1.99
CA PRO A 293 22.31 11.79 -1.02
C PRO A 293 22.14 12.30 0.41
N GLY A 294 22.61 11.52 1.39
CA GLY A 294 22.57 11.89 2.81
C GLY A 294 21.19 11.72 3.44
N GLY A 295 20.41 10.73 2.95
CA GLY A 295 19.13 10.38 3.48
C GLY A 295 19.17 9.63 4.82
N LEU A 296 18.01 9.34 5.35
CA LEU A 296 17.86 8.61 6.59
C LEU A 296 18.24 7.14 6.39
N ASN A 297 18.94 6.56 7.34
CA ASN A 297 19.22 5.13 7.36
C ASN A 297 18.02 4.34 7.88
N PHE A 298 18.09 2.99 7.77
CA PHE A 298 16.97 2.13 8.17
C PHE A 298 16.57 2.32 9.64
N GLN A 299 17.55 2.39 10.54
CA GLN A 299 17.29 2.51 11.99
C GLN A 299 16.60 3.84 12.34
N GLU A 300 17.02 4.93 11.71
CA GLU A 300 16.42 6.25 11.93
C GLU A 300 14.96 6.29 11.47
N ILE A 301 14.65 5.76 10.27
CA ILE A 301 13.27 5.72 9.79
C ILE A 301 12.42 4.70 10.56
N ASP A 302 12.96 3.54 10.89
CA ASP A 302 12.26 2.53 11.70
C ASP A 302 11.86 3.10 13.06
N GLU A 303 12.77 3.79 13.73
CA GLU A 303 12.49 4.46 14.99
C GLU A 303 11.48 5.60 14.83
N LEU A 304 11.57 6.40 13.78
CA LEU A 304 10.60 7.43 13.44
C LEU A 304 9.20 6.82 13.28
N MET A 305 9.08 5.79 12.44
CA MET A 305 7.80 5.10 12.19
C MET A 305 7.16 4.58 13.48
N LYS A 306 7.95 3.99 14.36
CA LYS A 306 7.48 3.45 15.66
C LYS A 306 7.05 4.53 16.64
N GLN A 307 7.60 5.73 16.55
CA GLN A 307 7.30 6.82 17.49
C GLN A 307 6.16 7.75 17.03
N ILE A 308 5.87 7.86 15.73
CA ILE A 308 4.79 8.71 15.19
C ILE A 308 3.45 8.47 15.91
N PRO A 309 2.99 7.23 16.18
CA PRO A 309 1.72 6.98 16.85
C PRO A 309 1.63 7.54 18.27
N SER A 310 2.75 7.83 18.92
CA SER A 310 2.75 8.51 20.24
C SER A 310 2.22 9.95 20.20
N LYS A 311 2.10 10.53 18.99
CA LYS A 311 1.67 11.91 18.75
C LYS A 311 0.18 12.04 18.44
N GLY A 312 -0.51 10.94 18.15
CA GLY A 312 -1.93 10.92 17.87
C GLY A 312 -2.34 9.70 17.09
N LYS A 313 -3.65 9.53 16.89
CA LYS A 313 -4.20 8.39 16.18
C LYS A 313 -3.82 8.41 14.69
N LEU A 314 -3.24 7.34 14.21
CA LEU A 314 -2.98 7.15 12.78
C LEU A 314 -4.31 6.89 12.04
N VAL A 315 -4.57 7.62 10.96
CA VAL A 315 -5.83 7.54 10.20
C VAL A 315 -5.65 7.18 8.74
N GLY A 316 -4.43 7.07 8.26
CA GLY A 316 -4.09 6.66 6.90
C GLY A 316 -2.61 6.86 6.61
N LEU A 317 -2.15 6.18 5.57
CA LEU A 317 -0.80 6.39 5.04
C LEU A 317 -0.76 6.18 3.52
N ASP A 318 0.18 6.85 2.88
CA ASP A 318 0.64 6.51 1.53
C ASP A 318 2.16 6.27 1.50
N ILE A 319 2.58 5.43 0.54
CA ILE A 319 3.97 5.22 0.16
C ILE A 319 4.09 5.65 -1.30
N VAL A 320 4.95 6.60 -1.60
CA VAL A 320 5.05 7.23 -2.92
C VAL A 320 6.47 7.19 -3.49
N GLU A 321 6.59 7.53 -4.76
CA GLU A 321 7.83 7.68 -5.53
C GLU A 321 8.62 6.37 -5.72
N VAL A 322 7.99 5.19 -5.51
CA VAL A 322 8.63 3.92 -5.85
C VAL A 322 8.71 3.74 -7.36
N ASN A 323 9.94 3.76 -7.89
CA ASN A 323 10.22 3.60 -9.31
C ASN A 323 11.02 2.30 -9.58
N PRO A 324 10.35 1.20 -9.97
CA PRO A 324 10.99 -0.11 -10.13
C PRO A 324 12.02 -0.17 -11.26
N TYR A 325 11.95 0.74 -12.23
CA TYR A 325 12.94 0.79 -13.30
C TYR A 325 14.33 1.23 -12.81
N ARG A 326 14.38 1.86 -11.66
CA ARG A 326 15.64 2.31 -11.03
C ARG A 326 16.16 1.33 -9.99
N ASP A 327 15.35 0.35 -9.58
CA ASP A 327 15.73 -0.67 -8.62
C ASP A 327 15.23 -2.07 -9.02
N PRO A 328 15.90 -2.74 -9.96
CA PRO A 328 15.53 -4.11 -10.35
C PRO A 328 15.65 -5.14 -9.21
N SER A 329 16.28 -4.78 -8.09
CA SER A 329 16.37 -5.66 -6.92
C SER A 329 15.12 -5.68 -6.06
N GLY A 330 14.22 -4.67 -6.21
CA GLY A 330 13.03 -4.49 -5.38
C GLY A 330 13.31 -4.06 -3.94
N ARG A 331 14.57 -3.77 -3.60
CA ARG A 331 15.01 -3.42 -2.25
C ARG A 331 14.28 -2.20 -1.70
N THR A 332 14.05 -1.18 -2.53
CA THR A 332 13.31 0.03 -2.15
C THR A 332 11.90 -0.31 -1.69
N ALA A 333 11.16 -1.06 -2.50
CA ALA A 333 9.81 -1.50 -2.16
C ALA A 333 9.79 -2.38 -0.89
N GLN A 334 10.70 -3.36 -0.78
CA GLN A 334 10.79 -4.23 0.40
C GLN A 334 11.06 -3.44 1.67
N THR A 335 11.98 -2.46 1.62
CA THR A 335 12.28 -1.60 2.77
C THR A 335 11.09 -0.76 3.17
N ALA A 336 10.42 -0.13 2.20
CA ALA A 336 9.23 0.68 2.47
C ALA A 336 8.09 -0.14 3.06
N ILE A 337 7.85 -1.35 2.55
CA ILE A 337 6.84 -2.28 3.08
C ILE A 337 7.17 -2.66 4.54
N ARG A 338 8.43 -2.97 4.84
CA ARG A 338 8.85 -3.30 6.21
C ARG A 338 8.58 -2.14 7.16
N LEU A 339 8.98 -0.92 6.80
CA LEU A 339 8.77 0.28 7.61
C LEU A 339 7.28 0.60 7.81
N MET A 340 6.45 0.38 6.79
CA MET A 340 4.99 0.47 6.91
C MET A 340 4.44 -0.51 7.95
N VAL A 341 4.89 -1.77 7.93
CA VAL A 341 4.45 -2.78 8.92
C VAL A 341 4.87 -2.35 10.33
N ASP A 342 6.07 -1.79 10.49
CA ASP A 342 6.56 -1.29 11.79
C ASP A 342 5.71 -0.12 12.31
N LEU A 343 5.30 0.81 11.43
CA LEU A 343 4.37 1.90 11.76
C LEU A 343 3.00 1.37 12.20
N LEU A 344 2.42 0.45 11.42
CA LEU A 344 1.11 -0.15 11.75
C LEU A 344 1.17 -0.98 13.03
N ALA A 345 2.26 -1.69 13.27
CA ALA A 345 2.47 -2.46 14.50
C ALA A 345 2.61 -1.58 15.74
N ALA A 346 3.07 -0.35 15.59
CA ALA A 346 3.15 0.62 16.70
C ALA A 346 1.77 1.24 17.04
N GLU A 347 0.88 1.37 16.07
CA GLU A 347 -0.48 1.91 16.25
C GLU A 347 -1.49 0.84 16.66
N PHE A 348 -1.49 -0.32 15.99
CA PHE A 348 -2.54 -1.35 16.10
C PHE A 348 -2.01 -2.58 16.85
N HIS A 349 -1.91 -2.51 18.14
CA HIS A 349 -1.42 -3.58 19.03
C HIS A 349 -2.30 -4.83 19.04
#